data_7033805de6af2513c75302f81bcaff1d
#
_entry.id   7033805de6af2513c75302f81bcaff1d
#
_cell.length_a   1.000
_cell.length_b   1.000
_cell.length_c   1.000
_cell.angle_alpha   90.00
_cell.angle_beta   90.00
_cell.angle_gamma   90.00
#
_symmetry.space_group_name_H-M   'P 1'
#
loop_
_entity.id
_entity.type
_entity.pdbx_description
1 polymer ?
#
loop_
_entity_poly.entity_id
_entity_poly.type
_entity_poly.pdbx_seq_one_letter_code
_entity_poly.pdbx_strand_id
1 'polypeptide(L)'
;MKRFEYKVPNGKLLRVKLEVENEKINFLQLTGDFFMEPETDLEDLEVRLVGSKAEPALIEATVKSFFSGRKTMIAGASPSDFAYIINQALKT
;
A
#
# COMPACT_ATOMS: atom_id res chain seq x y z
N MET A 1 1.45 -1.89 -16.65
CA MET A 1 1.59 -1.67 -15.20
C MET A 1 0.46 -0.76 -14.72
N LYS A 2 -0.16 -1.12 -13.62
CA LYS A 2 -1.23 -0.34 -13.03
C LYS A 2 -0.65 0.74 -12.13
N ARG A 3 -1.24 1.94 -12.16
CA ARG A 3 -0.76 3.09 -11.39
C ARG A 3 -1.93 3.88 -10.83
N PHE A 4 -1.71 4.51 -9.69
CA PHE A 4 -2.68 5.42 -9.11
C PHE A 4 -1.95 6.43 -8.23
N GLU A 5 -2.47 7.67 -8.21
CA GLU A 5 -1.98 8.72 -7.33
C GLU A 5 -3.14 9.26 -6.51
N TYR A 6 -2.86 9.60 -5.26
CA TYR A 6 -3.91 10.04 -4.35
C TYR A 6 -3.34 11.04 -3.35
N LYS A 7 -3.98 12.21 -3.29
CA LYS A 7 -3.65 13.20 -2.26
C LYS A 7 -4.55 12.95 -1.06
N VAL A 8 -3.96 12.50 0.04
CA VAL A 8 -4.70 12.23 1.27
C VAL A 8 -5.28 13.55 1.79
N PRO A 9 -6.59 13.61 2.11
CA PRO A 9 -7.17 14.83 2.70
C PRO A 9 -6.42 15.21 3.97
N ASN A 10 -5.95 16.46 4.04
CA ASN A 10 -5.13 16.97 5.13
C ASN A 10 -3.83 16.19 5.33
N GLY A 11 -3.40 15.45 4.31
CA GLY A 11 -2.18 14.65 4.35
C GLY A 11 -1.29 14.90 3.16
N LYS A 12 -0.55 13.88 2.77
CA LYS A 12 0.44 13.96 1.71
C LYS A 12 0.05 13.14 0.49
N LEU A 13 0.81 13.33 -0.58
CA LEU A 13 0.60 12.59 -1.82
C LEU A 13 1.12 11.17 -1.70
N LEU A 14 0.33 10.21 -2.16
CA LEU A 14 0.73 8.81 -2.28
C LEU A 14 0.70 8.38 -3.74
N ARG A 15 1.62 7.51 -4.13
CA ARG A 15 1.67 6.91 -5.46
C ARG A 15 1.86 5.41 -5.33
N VAL A 16 1.26 4.67 -6.24
CA VAL A 16 1.46 3.22 -6.30
C VAL A 16 1.66 2.79 -7.74
N LYS A 17 2.55 1.83 -7.93
CA LYS A 17 2.71 1.09 -9.17
C LYS A 17 2.62 -0.38 -8.82
N LEU A 18 1.85 -1.14 -9.59
CA LEU A 18 1.76 -2.57 -9.35
C LEU A 18 1.45 -3.33 -10.62
N GLU A 19 1.79 -4.61 -10.60
CA GLU A 19 1.45 -5.55 -11.65
C GLU A 19 0.73 -6.73 -11.05
N VAL A 20 -0.27 -7.23 -11.78
CA VAL A 20 -1.04 -8.40 -11.39
C VAL A 20 -0.82 -9.46 -12.46
N GLU A 21 -0.54 -10.67 -12.01
CA GLU A 21 -0.35 -11.82 -12.89
C GLU A 21 -0.96 -13.04 -12.21
N ASN A 22 -1.79 -13.78 -12.94
CA ASN A 22 -2.50 -14.94 -12.39
C ASN A 22 -3.30 -14.58 -11.14
N GLU A 23 -3.96 -13.42 -11.17
CA GLU A 23 -4.80 -12.92 -10.08
C GLU A 23 -4.04 -12.60 -8.79
N LYS A 24 -2.72 -12.50 -8.88
CA LYS A 24 -1.87 -12.15 -7.73
C LYS A 24 -1.02 -10.94 -8.06
N ILE A 25 -0.71 -10.18 -7.02
CA ILE A 25 0.22 -9.06 -7.15
C ILE A 25 1.62 -9.63 -7.30
N ASN A 26 2.31 -9.35 -8.42
CA ASN A 26 3.67 -9.80 -8.60
C ASN A 26 4.70 -8.67 -8.51
N PHE A 27 4.24 -7.43 -8.48
CA PHE A 27 5.10 -6.26 -8.27
C PHE A 27 4.28 -5.18 -7.58
N LEU A 28 4.89 -4.51 -6.60
CA LEU A 28 4.25 -3.42 -5.88
C LEU A 28 5.31 -2.42 -5.42
N GLN A 29 5.09 -1.15 -5.73
CA GLN A 29 5.96 -0.07 -5.28
C GLN A 29 5.09 1.07 -4.77
N LEU A 30 5.32 1.46 -3.52
CA LEU A 30 4.63 2.58 -2.87
C LEU A 30 5.63 3.72 -2.70
N THR A 31 5.24 4.92 -3.11
CA THR A 31 6.05 6.12 -2.95
C THR A 31 5.14 7.28 -2.58
N GLY A 32 5.74 8.41 -2.26
CA GLY A 32 4.98 9.62 -1.95
C GLY A 32 5.75 10.55 -1.04
N ASP A 33 5.04 11.57 -0.56
CA ASP A 33 5.61 12.60 0.28
C ASP A 33 5.36 12.37 1.78
N PHE A 34 4.82 11.20 2.12
CA PHE A 34 4.59 10.80 3.49
C PHE A 34 5.91 10.46 4.19
N PHE A 35 5.86 10.40 5.51
CA PHE A 35 7.01 10.02 6.32
C PHE A 35 6.67 8.74 7.08
N MET A 36 7.58 7.78 7.06
CA MET A 36 7.39 6.51 7.77
C MET A 36 8.66 6.13 8.52
N GLU A 37 8.51 5.72 9.77
CA GLU A 37 9.62 5.28 10.58
C GLU A 37 9.25 4.04 11.37
N PRO A 38 10.05 2.97 11.28
CA PRO A 38 11.25 2.85 10.45
C PRO A 38 10.92 2.78 8.96
N GLU A 39 11.77 3.35 8.13
CA GLU A 39 11.56 3.38 6.69
C GLU A 39 11.46 1.99 6.08
N THR A 40 12.17 1.03 6.65
CA THR A 40 12.16 -0.35 6.17
C THR A 40 10.80 -1.01 6.27
N ASP A 41 9.89 -0.48 7.09
CA ASP A 41 8.54 -1.03 7.19
C ASP A 41 7.77 -0.90 5.89
N LEU A 42 8.06 0.13 5.09
CA LEU A 42 7.42 0.27 3.78
C LEU A 42 7.82 -0.86 2.85
N GLU A 43 9.12 -1.18 2.81
CA GLU A 43 9.60 -2.29 2.00
C GLU A 43 9.03 -3.63 2.49
N ASP A 44 8.94 -3.79 3.81
CA ASP A 44 8.37 -5.00 4.40
C ASP A 44 6.90 -5.16 4.02
N LEU A 45 6.15 -4.06 3.96
CA LEU A 45 4.77 -4.08 3.52
C LEU A 45 4.67 -4.52 2.05
N GLU A 46 5.52 -3.95 1.19
CA GLU A 46 5.55 -4.32 -0.22
C GLU A 46 5.82 -5.81 -0.38
N VAL A 47 6.81 -6.33 0.34
CA VAL A 47 7.15 -7.76 0.30
C VAL A 47 5.97 -8.61 0.78
N ARG A 48 5.29 -8.16 1.84
CA ARG A 48 4.14 -8.88 2.37
C ARG A 48 3.01 -9.02 1.35
N LEU A 49 2.81 -7.98 0.54
CA LEU A 49 1.70 -7.95 -0.42
C LEU A 49 2.01 -8.63 -1.73
N VAL A 50 3.29 -8.76 -2.10
CA VAL A 50 3.66 -9.50 -3.29
C VAL A 50 3.35 -10.97 -3.09
N GLY A 51 2.64 -11.58 -4.06
CA GLY A 51 2.17 -12.95 -3.96
C GLY A 51 0.77 -13.07 -3.40
N SER A 52 0.19 -11.99 -2.88
CA SER A 52 -1.19 -11.98 -2.40
C SER A 52 -2.18 -11.92 -3.55
N LYS A 53 -3.35 -12.50 -3.35
CA LYS A 53 -4.44 -12.36 -4.32
C LYS A 53 -4.82 -10.89 -4.44
N ALA A 54 -5.13 -10.48 -5.67
CA ALA A 54 -5.52 -9.10 -5.95
C ALA A 54 -7.01 -8.88 -5.61
N GLU A 55 -7.38 -9.13 -4.38
CA GLU A 55 -8.74 -8.96 -3.88
C GLU A 55 -8.79 -7.81 -2.88
N PRO A 56 -9.64 -6.80 -3.09
CA PRO A 56 -9.66 -5.61 -2.24
C PRO A 56 -9.82 -5.88 -0.75
N ALA A 57 -10.72 -6.79 -0.37
CA ALA A 57 -10.94 -7.11 1.04
C ALA A 57 -9.70 -7.74 1.68
N LEU A 58 -9.02 -8.60 0.93
CA LEU A 58 -7.81 -9.26 1.42
C LEU A 58 -6.65 -8.25 1.56
N ILE A 59 -6.51 -7.35 0.59
CA ILE A 59 -5.49 -6.30 0.64
C ILE A 59 -5.70 -5.42 1.86
N GLU A 60 -6.94 -4.99 2.10
CA GLU A 60 -7.26 -4.17 3.25
C GLU A 60 -6.95 -4.87 4.56
N ALA A 61 -7.34 -6.14 4.69
CA ALA A 61 -7.07 -6.92 5.90
C ALA A 61 -5.58 -7.12 6.12
N THR A 62 -4.82 -7.38 5.06
CA THR A 62 -3.38 -7.59 5.15
C THR A 62 -2.66 -6.33 5.59
N VAL A 63 -3.03 -5.18 5.02
CA VAL A 63 -2.40 -3.90 5.39
C VAL A 63 -2.68 -3.58 6.85
N LYS A 64 -3.92 -3.72 7.30
CA LYS A 64 -4.29 -3.47 8.69
C LYS A 64 -3.54 -4.40 9.65
N SER A 65 -3.50 -5.69 9.32
CA SER A 65 -2.80 -6.67 10.14
C SER A 65 -1.30 -6.38 10.23
N PHE A 66 -0.71 -5.97 9.10
CA PHE A 66 0.71 -5.64 9.06
C PHE A 66 1.05 -4.54 10.07
N PHE A 67 0.32 -3.42 10.01
CA PHE A 67 0.62 -2.27 10.88
C PHE A 67 0.18 -2.49 12.32
N SER A 68 -0.86 -3.30 12.56
CA SER A 68 -1.31 -3.56 13.92
C SER A 68 -0.27 -4.33 14.75
N GLY A 69 0.60 -5.08 14.09
CA GLY A 69 1.64 -5.84 14.76
C GLY A 69 2.96 -5.09 14.90
N ARG A 70 3.01 -3.81 14.54
CA ARG A 70 4.24 -3.02 14.51
C ARG A 70 4.01 -1.65 15.13
N LYS A 71 5.11 -1.07 15.61
CA LYS A 71 5.09 0.30 16.16
C LYS A 71 5.56 1.28 15.10
N THR A 72 4.99 1.20 13.91
CA THR A 72 5.35 2.07 12.80
C THR A 72 4.74 3.45 13.02
N MET A 73 5.56 4.50 12.88
CA MET A 73 5.06 5.87 12.90
C MET A 73 4.88 6.34 11.47
N ILE A 74 3.71 6.87 11.15
CA ILE A 74 3.39 7.36 9.82
C ILE A 74 2.87 8.79 9.94
N ALA A 75 3.44 9.71 9.18
CA ALA A 75 2.94 11.09 9.08
C ALA A 75 2.52 11.35 7.64
N GLY A 76 1.36 11.96 7.45
CA GLY A 76 0.84 12.33 6.15
C GLY A 76 -0.05 11.28 5.49
N ALA A 77 -0.19 10.11 6.08
CA ALA A 77 -1.04 9.03 5.59
C ALA A 77 -1.37 8.09 6.75
N SER A 78 -2.30 7.17 6.51
CA SER A 78 -2.66 6.14 7.48
C SER A 78 -2.64 4.76 6.79
N PRO A 79 -2.67 3.67 7.58
CA PRO A 79 -2.75 2.33 6.97
C PRO A 79 -3.91 2.18 5.98
N SER A 80 -5.07 2.76 6.30
CA SER A 80 -6.22 2.67 5.40
C SER A 80 -5.98 3.40 4.08
N ASP A 81 -5.16 4.45 4.08
CA ASP A 81 -4.82 5.15 2.84
C ASP A 81 -3.98 4.27 1.92
N PHE A 82 -3.06 3.49 2.47
CA PHE A 82 -2.26 2.56 1.66
C PHE A 82 -3.14 1.48 1.04
N ALA A 83 -4.05 0.91 1.82
CA ALA A 83 -4.99 -0.08 1.30
C ALA A 83 -5.87 0.52 0.21
N TYR A 84 -6.34 1.74 0.43
CA TYR A 84 -7.19 2.45 -0.52
C TYR A 84 -6.48 2.64 -1.88
N ILE A 85 -5.25 3.15 -1.85
CA ILE A 85 -4.54 3.46 -3.09
C ILE A 85 -4.22 2.19 -3.89
N ILE A 86 -3.86 1.10 -3.19
CA ILE A 86 -3.61 -0.18 -3.85
C ILE A 86 -4.89 -0.68 -4.52
N ASN A 87 -6.00 -0.63 -3.79
CA ASN A 87 -7.28 -1.10 -4.33
C ASN A 87 -7.77 -0.25 -5.49
N GLN A 88 -7.51 1.06 -5.47
CA GLN A 88 -7.85 1.91 -6.60
C GLN A 88 -7.01 1.54 -7.83
N ALA A 89 -5.73 1.27 -7.64
CA ALA A 89 -4.87 0.86 -8.75
C ALA A 89 -5.33 -0.47 -9.36
N LEU A 90 -5.86 -1.39 -8.56
CA LEU A 90 -6.36 -2.65 -9.05
C LEU A 90 -7.55 -2.48 -10.01
N LYS A 91 -8.25 -1.36 -9.93
CA LYS A 91 -9.39 -1.07 -10.80
C LYS A 91 -9.00 -0.47 -12.15
N THR A 92 -7.75 -0.07 -12.31
CA THR A 92 -7.31 0.58 -13.55
C THR A 92 -7.01 -0.41 -14.68
#